data_7a7a48b2890ed38f4f8b414c95b5594e
#
_entry.id   7a7a48b2890ed38f4f8b414c95b5594e
#
_cell.length_a   1.000
_cell.length_b   1.000
_cell.length_c   1.000
_cell.angle_alpha   90.00
_cell.angle_beta   90.00
_cell.angle_gamma   90.00
#
_symmetry.space_group_name_H-M   'P 1'
#
loop_
_entity.id
_entity.type
_entity.pdbx_description
1 polymer ?
#
loop_
_entity_poly.entity_id
_entity_poly.type
_entity_poly.pdbx_seq_one_letter_code
_entity_poly.pdbx_strand_id
1 'polypeptide(L)'
;MTKSRLIIFPICWIFIIFISCTENKAYNHVLSSADSMMNLNDESAKIAIQMLDSMKPKWGELSKSQKMRCQLLYHKAMNKADIMFTSDSVMKDVVAYYDKYGSANERMLANYVLGCVYRDLHEAPLALEYYNKATEQADTTATDCDYGTLYRVYSQMGFIFSKQYLPYQILDAFSKAEKYAYLAKDTLNAIVNYQNKESAYYYLGNKDSVVAINLRAASMFKQYGNNYAAAIAIGCNYSYYIEKKDTLKAKEAFKAYCSTGYDGNSNYEDAKAYVLYQKGTYYLFTNLLDSAYYNLQQSLKLCLSYSTKAATTKVLAQYYAKTNQPTLSMKYALLSSEYNDSDLIEARKTQLQQMQAMYDYSRNQKQARDAEQKAERKNLIIYTLIIGSVLIFLSLTYFYLRQLKLKKKKIATSKKLFEDSLLK
;
A
#
# COMPACT_ATOMS: atom_id res chain seq x y z
N MET A 1 25.20 24.76 59.94
CA MET A 1 25.09 25.01 58.47
C MET A 1 24.91 23.70 57.69
N THR A 2 23.86 22.93 57.87
CA THR A 2 23.70 21.64 57.18
C THR A 2 22.24 21.22 56.89
N LYS A 3 21.26 22.16 56.87
CA LYS A 3 19.86 21.84 56.54
C LYS A 3 19.33 22.43 55.23
N SER A 4 20.08 23.28 54.53
CA SER A 4 19.61 23.92 53.26
C SER A 4 20.01 23.20 52.00
N ARG A 5 20.91 22.19 51.99
CA ARG A 5 21.35 21.45 50.82
C ARG A 5 20.44 20.28 50.42
N LEU A 6 19.57 19.79 51.30
CA LEU A 6 18.70 18.64 51.01
C LEU A 6 17.39 19.01 50.31
N ILE A 7 17.00 20.28 50.28
CA ILE A 7 15.76 20.74 49.66
C ILE A 7 15.96 21.16 48.21
N ILE A 8 17.16 21.53 47.80
CA ILE A 8 17.46 21.97 46.42
C ILE A 8 17.47 20.79 45.45
N PHE A 9 17.89 19.59 45.87
CA PHE A 9 17.96 18.41 45.00
C PHE A 9 16.60 17.91 44.50
N PRO A 10 15.55 17.76 45.31
CA PRO A 10 14.21 17.34 44.80
C PRO A 10 13.53 18.44 43.98
N ILE A 11 13.78 19.73 44.24
CA ILE A 11 13.17 20.82 43.44
C ILE A 11 13.78 20.87 42.05
N CYS A 12 15.07 20.66 41.87
CA CYS A 12 15.71 20.55 40.55
C CYS A 12 15.18 19.34 39.76
N TRP A 13 14.95 18.19 40.41
CA TRP A 13 14.36 17.01 39.77
C TRP A 13 12.92 17.24 39.32
N ILE A 14 12.12 17.94 40.12
CA ILE A 14 10.75 18.32 39.78
C ILE A 14 10.74 19.30 38.59
N PHE A 15 11.64 20.28 38.57
CA PHE A 15 11.77 21.20 37.42
C PHE A 15 12.19 20.51 36.13
N ILE A 16 13.15 19.54 36.19
CA ILE A 16 13.56 18.76 35.04
C ILE A 16 12.39 17.90 34.50
N ILE A 17 11.59 17.30 35.38
CA ILE A 17 10.39 16.53 35.00
C ILE A 17 9.33 17.43 34.35
N PHE A 18 9.10 18.65 34.84
CA PHE A 18 8.14 19.59 34.26
C PHE A 18 8.58 20.12 32.89
N ILE A 19 9.87 20.42 32.68
CA ILE A 19 10.41 20.84 31.39
C ILE A 19 10.30 19.69 30.37
N SER A 20 10.68 18.48 30.76
CA SER A 20 10.54 17.27 29.90
C SER A 20 9.08 16.97 29.54
N CYS A 21 8.12 17.21 30.45
CA CYS A 21 6.67 17.02 30.16
C CYS A 21 6.10 18.08 29.21
N THR A 22 6.59 19.31 29.24
CA THR A 22 6.12 20.39 28.34
C THR A 22 6.68 20.22 26.93
N GLU A 23 7.95 19.86 26.78
CA GLU A 23 8.55 19.58 25.48
C GLU A 23 7.93 18.35 24.81
N ASN A 24 7.68 17.27 25.54
CA ASN A 24 6.97 16.10 25.04
C ASN A 24 5.56 16.41 24.51
N LYS A 25 4.83 17.35 25.14
CA LYS A 25 3.53 17.80 24.65
C LYS A 25 3.64 18.61 23.35
N ALA A 26 4.64 19.48 23.24
CA ALA A 26 4.88 20.26 22.01
C ALA A 26 5.17 19.37 20.81
N TYR A 27 6.03 18.35 20.95
CA TYR A 27 6.32 17.40 19.86
C TYR A 27 5.11 16.59 19.48
N ASN A 28 4.31 16.10 20.42
CA ASN A 28 3.08 15.39 20.14
C ASN A 28 2.05 16.26 19.42
N HIS A 29 2.00 17.55 19.72
CA HIS A 29 1.16 18.52 19.01
C HIS A 29 1.59 18.65 17.54
N VAL A 30 2.89 18.79 17.27
CA VAL A 30 3.40 18.86 15.88
C VAL A 30 3.06 17.59 15.11
N LEU A 31 3.28 16.40 15.70
CA LEU A 31 2.95 15.12 15.07
C LEU A 31 1.45 15.01 14.74
N SER A 32 0.59 15.40 15.69
CA SER A 32 -0.87 15.35 15.48
C SER A 32 -1.34 16.39 14.45
N SER A 33 -0.73 17.57 14.43
CA SER A 33 -1.02 18.62 13.44
C SER A 33 -0.60 18.19 12.04
N ALA A 34 0.57 17.57 11.89
CA ALA A 34 1.03 17.05 10.61
C ALA A 34 0.10 15.93 10.09
N ASP A 35 -0.34 15.02 10.97
CA ASP A 35 -1.28 13.96 10.60
C ASP A 35 -2.64 14.51 10.16
N SER A 36 -3.18 15.48 10.89
CA SER A 36 -4.45 16.13 10.53
C SER A 36 -4.34 16.90 9.21
N MET A 37 -3.24 17.60 8.98
CA MET A 37 -3.01 18.37 7.77
C MET A 37 -2.97 17.49 6.52
N MET A 38 -2.37 16.30 6.61
CA MET A 38 -2.35 15.34 5.51
C MET A 38 -3.75 14.91 5.02
N ASN A 39 -4.79 15.09 5.83
CA ASN A 39 -6.15 14.71 5.46
C ASN A 39 -6.90 15.78 4.63
N LEU A 40 -6.33 16.99 4.46
CA LEU A 40 -6.97 18.09 3.75
C LEU A 40 -6.85 17.93 2.22
N ASN A 41 -5.64 17.87 1.69
CA ASN A 41 -5.35 17.71 0.25
C ASN A 41 -3.90 17.28 0.01
N ASP A 42 -3.51 17.06 -1.25
CA ASP A 42 -2.17 16.56 -1.59
C ASP A 42 -1.07 17.62 -1.37
N GLU A 43 -1.36 18.92 -1.58
CA GLU A 43 -0.41 19.99 -1.29
C GLU A 43 -0.13 20.10 0.21
N SER A 44 -1.13 19.83 1.03
CA SER A 44 -1.00 19.78 2.50
C SER A 44 -0.06 18.66 2.97
N ALA A 45 0.11 17.59 2.17
CA ALA A 45 1.09 16.54 2.47
C ALA A 45 2.53 17.06 2.39
N LYS A 46 2.85 17.95 1.46
CA LYS A 46 4.17 18.60 1.37
C LYS A 46 4.44 19.50 2.58
N ILE A 47 3.42 20.24 3.04
CA ILE A 47 3.52 21.04 4.26
C ILE A 47 3.75 20.13 5.48
N ALA A 48 3.06 19.00 5.58
CA ALA A 48 3.28 18.03 6.65
C ALA A 48 4.71 17.47 6.64
N ILE A 49 5.31 17.21 5.47
CA ILE A 49 6.72 16.84 5.34
C ILE A 49 7.62 17.92 5.94
N GLN A 50 7.42 19.20 5.58
CA GLN A 50 8.21 20.31 6.11
C GLN A 50 8.09 20.43 7.64
N MET A 51 6.87 20.26 8.19
CA MET A 51 6.66 20.24 9.63
C MET A 51 7.44 19.13 10.32
N LEU A 52 7.41 17.91 9.76
CA LEU A 52 8.12 16.76 10.31
C LEU A 52 9.65 16.88 10.14
N ASP A 53 10.12 17.50 9.05
CA ASP A 53 11.54 17.80 8.83
C ASP A 53 12.08 18.78 9.88
N SER A 54 11.26 19.74 10.32
CA SER A 54 11.66 20.69 11.37
C SER A 54 11.97 20.02 12.71
N MET A 55 11.51 18.78 12.92
CA MET A 55 11.80 17.98 14.11
C MET A 55 13.16 17.25 14.06
N LYS A 56 13.74 17.07 12.85
CA LYS A 56 14.98 16.30 12.68
C LYS A 56 16.16 16.80 13.54
N PRO A 57 16.43 18.11 13.67
CA PRO A 57 17.52 18.61 14.51
C PRO A 57 17.37 18.22 15.99
N LYS A 58 16.15 17.97 16.44
CA LYS A 58 15.80 17.64 17.84
C LYS A 58 15.62 16.14 18.09
N TRP A 59 16.00 15.28 17.15
CA TRP A 59 15.80 13.83 17.25
C TRP A 59 16.50 13.20 18.46
N GLY A 60 17.60 13.78 18.95
CA GLY A 60 18.25 13.35 20.19
C GLY A 60 17.35 13.43 21.43
N GLU A 61 16.42 14.38 21.42
CA GLU A 61 15.51 14.69 22.54
C GLU A 61 14.22 13.86 22.51
N LEU A 62 13.87 13.30 21.34
CA LEU A 62 12.64 12.52 21.16
C LEU A 62 12.74 11.13 21.80
N SER A 63 11.66 10.71 22.44
CA SER A 63 11.50 9.31 22.85
C SER A 63 11.47 8.36 21.65
N LYS A 64 11.73 7.06 21.87
CA LYS A 64 11.66 6.06 20.81
C LYS A 64 10.27 6.04 20.15
N SER A 65 9.21 6.15 20.93
CA SER A 65 7.82 6.21 20.42
C SER A 65 7.61 7.41 19.50
N GLN A 66 8.07 8.60 19.90
CA GLN A 66 7.93 9.81 19.09
C GLN A 66 8.75 9.73 17.80
N LYS A 67 9.96 9.16 17.85
CA LYS A 67 10.78 8.91 16.63
C LYS A 67 10.07 7.98 15.65
N MET A 68 9.52 6.87 16.14
CA MET A 68 8.81 5.91 15.27
C MET A 68 7.53 6.52 14.69
N ARG A 69 6.78 7.30 15.48
CA ARG A 69 5.61 8.03 15.00
C ARG A 69 5.99 9.10 13.97
N CYS A 70 7.05 9.85 14.20
CA CYS A 70 7.55 10.84 13.24
C CYS A 70 7.93 10.17 11.91
N GLN A 71 8.66 9.04 11.94
CA GLN A 71 9.04 8.29 10.75
C GLN A 71 7.82 7.75 10.00
N LEU A 72 6.84 7.17 10.72
CA LEU A 72 5.61 6.66 10.10
C LEU A 72 4.83 7.77 9.39
N LEU A 73 4.62 8.91 10.06
CA LEU A 73 3.90 10.05 9.49
C LEU A 73 4.66 10.70 8.33
N TYR A 74 5.99 10.77 8.41
CA TYR A 74 6.83 11.29 7.34
C TYR A 74 6.68 10.45 6.05
N HIS A 75 6.77 9.13 6.17
CA HIS A 75 6.60 8.23 5.02
C HIS A 75 5.14 8.20 4.52
N LYS A 76 4.15 8.30 5.41
CA LYS A 76 2.75 8.50 5.01
C LYS A 76 2.58 9.78 4.18
N ALA A 77 3.22 10.88 4.60
CA ALA A 77 3.19 12.15 3.88
C ALA A 77 3.90 12.08 2.53
N MET A 78 5.07 11.42 2.45
CA MET A 78 5.78 11.17 1.19
C MET A 78 4.90 10.41 0.20
N ASN A 79 4.30 9.29 0.64
CA ASN A 79 3.39 8.52 -0.22
C ASN A 79 2.21 9.35 -0.72
N LYS A 80 1.66 10.24 0.12
CA LYS A 80 0.53 11.10 -0.26
C LYS A 80 0.96 12.24 -1.19
N ALA A 81 2.21 12.69 -1.10
CA ALA A 81 2.79 13.72 -1.96
C ALA A 81 3.40 13.18 -3.27
N ASP A 82 3.16 11.90 -3.59
CA ASP A 82 3.74 11.19 -4.74
C ASP A 82 5.28 11.25 -4.80
N ILE A 83 5.93 11.27 -3.63
CA ILE A 83 7.39 11.17 -3.54
C ILE A 83 7.79 9.71 -3.47
N MET A 84 8.48 9.24 -4.51
CA MET A 84 8.91 7.84 -4.64
C MET A 84 9.89 7.43 -3.55
N PHE A 85 9.70 6.24 -3.00
CA PHE A 85 10.62 5.64 -2.04
C PHE A 85 11.80 4.97 -2.74
N THR A 86 12.98 5.08 -2.14
CA THR A 86 14.22 4.50 -2.65
C THR A 86 14.84 3.47 -1.71
N SER A 87 14.31 3.29 -0.49
CA SER A 87 14.79 2.34 0.52
C SER A 87 13.68 1.92 1.47
N ASP A 88 13.72 0.69 1.92
CA ASP A 88 12.80 0.09 2.88
C ASP A 88 13.32 0.09 4.34
N SER A 89 14.59 0.43 4.55
CA SER A 89 15.29 0.25 5.85
C SER A 89 14.56 0.92 7.02
N VAL A 90 14.17 2.19 6.86
CA VAL A 90 13.50 2.95 7.92
C VAL A 90 12.11 2.35 8.22
N MET A 91 11.36 1.99 7.20
CA MET A 91 10.00 1.47 7.40
C MET A 91 9.99 0.05 7.97
N LYS A 92 11.02 -0.76 7.74
CA LYS A 92 11.20 -2.05 8.44
C LYS A 92 11.31 -1.86 9.95
N ASP A 93 12.11 -0.89 10.40
CA ASP A 93 12.26 -0.59 11.82
C ASP A 93 10.94 -0.06 12.44
N VAL A 94 10.21 0.77 11.66
CA VAL A 94 8.90 1.29 12.06
C VAL A 94 7.89 0.16 12.21
N VAL A 95 7.79 -0.75 11.24
CA VAL A 95 6.89 -1.92 11.32
C VAL A 95 7.26 -2.78 12.51
N ALA A 96 8.54 -3.15 12.69
CA ALA A 96 8.99 -3.96 13.83
C ALA A 96 8.66 -3.33 15.19
N TYR A 97 8.67 -2.00 15.27
CA TYR A 97 8.27 -1.28 16.47
C TYR A 97 6.76 -1.37 16.71
N TYR A 98 5.93 -1.08 15.67
CA TYR A 98 4.48 -1.07 15.83
C TYR A 98 3.89 -2.47 15.95
N ASP A 99 4.48 -3.49 15.36
CA ASP A 99 4.09 -4.89 15.59
C ASP A 99 4.13 -5.26 17.08
N LYS A 100 5.08 -4.69 17.83
CA LYS A 100 5.24 -4.95 19.25
C LYS A 100 4.43 -4.00 20.16
N TYR A 101 4.30 -2.73 19.79
CA TYR A 101 3.81 -1.68 20.68
C TYR A 101 2.61 -0.90 20.13
N GLY A 102 2.21 -1.15 18.88
CA GLY A 102 1.17 -0.39 18.22
C GLY A 102 -0.24 -0.91 18.49
N SER A 103 -1.22 -0.03 18.34
CA SER A 103 -2.64 -0.38 18.20
C SER A 103 -2.90 -1.09 16.86
N ALA A 104 -4.08 -1.67 16.67
CA ALA A 104 -4.49 -2.29 15.40
C ALA A 104 -4.36 -1.32 14.21
N ASN A 105 -4.84 -0.09 14.36
CA ASN A 105 -4.75 0.94 13.33
C ASN A 105 -3.30 1.36 13.02
N GLU A 106 -2.44 1.47 14.04
CA GLU A 106 -1.04 1.83 13.84
C GLU A 106 -0.27 0.70 13.16
N ARG A 107 -0.51 -0.57 13.51
CA ARG A 107 0.07 -1.73 12.82
C ARG A 107 -0.41 -1.80 11.37
N MET A 108 -1.71 -1.59 11.12
CA MET A 108 -2.27 -1.52 9.78
C MET A 108 -1.61 -0.42 8.95
N LEU A 109 -1.50 0.80 9.49
CA LEU A 109 -0.87 1.93 8.80
C LEU A 109 0.61 1.68 8.52
N ALA A 110 1.38 1.15 9.47
CA ALA A 110 2.80 0.85 9.29
C ALA A 110 3.03 -0.18 8.18
N ASN A 111 2.26 -1.28 8.17
CA ASN A 111 2.32 -2.29 7.13
C ASN A 111 1.85 -1.74 5.77
N TYR A 112 0.80 -0.91 5.72
CA TYR A 112 0.37 -0.23 4.50
C TYR A 112 1.48 0.61 3.89
N VAL A 113 2.14 1.46 4.70
CA VAL A 113 3.19 2.36 4.20
C VAL A 113 4.42 1.55 3.73
N LEU A 114 4.80 0.48 4.43
CA LEU A 114 5.88 -0.41 3.96
C LEU A 114 5.48 -1.13 2.65
N GLY A 115 4.23 -1.52 2.50
CA GLY A 115 3.70 -2.02 1.23
C GLY A 115 3.82 -0.99 0.10
N CYS A 116 3.58 0.31 0.36
CA CYS A 116 3.80 1.39 -0.60
C CYS A 116 5.29 1.55 -0.95
N VAL A 117 6.19 1.40 0.03
CA VAL A 117 7.64 1.39 -0.23
C VAL A 117 8.01 0.29 -1.21
N TYR A 118 7.56 -0.95 -0.99
CA TYR A 118 7.85 -2.05 -1.91
C TYR A 118 7.18 -1.90 -3.28
N ARG A 119 6.00 -1.27 -3.35
CA ARG A 119 5.38 -0.91 -4.63
C ARG A 119 6.30 0.01 -5.45
N ASP A 120 6.88 1.02 -4.83
CA ASP A 120 7.76 1.99 -5.48
C ASP A 120 9.13 1.40 -5.83
N LEU A 121 9.61 0.43 -5.05
CA LEU A 121 10.80 -0.37 -5.35
C LEU A 121 10.54 -1.45 -6.42
N HIS A 122 9.33 -1.51 -7.00
CA HIS A 122 8.89 -2.50 -7.98
C HIS A 122 8.90 -3.96 -7.48
N GLU A 123 8.84 -4.16 -6.16
CA GLU A 123 8.79 -5.45 -5.49
C GLU A 123 7.33 -5.86 -5.21
N ALA A 124 6.55 -6.11 -6.27
CA ALA A 124 5.12 -6.38 -6.18
C ALA A 124 4.76 -7.52 -5.20
N PRO A 125 5.50 -8.64 -5.10
CA PRO A 125 5.21 -9.69 -4.11
C PRO A 125 5.33 -9.21 -2.67
N LEU A 126 6.38 -8.43 -2.34
CA LEU A 126 6.55 -7.86 -1.01
C LEU A 126 5.50 -6.81 -0.72
N ALA A 127 5.15 -5.96 -1.71
CA ALA A 127 4.06 -5.02 -1.57
C ALA A 127 2.74 -5.71 -1.19
N LEU A 128 2.37 -6.79 -1.91
CA LEU A 128 1.16 -7.57 -1.61
C LEU A 128 1.23 -8.27 -0.24
N GLU A 129 2.41 -8.76 0.17
CA GLU A 129 2.58 -9.34 1.50
C GLU A 129 2.25 -8.33 2.59
N TYR A 130 2.85 -7.13 2.53
CA TYR A 130 2.64 -6.11 3.55
C TYR A 130 1.23 -5.50 3.47
N TYR A 131 0.60 -5.43 2.30
CA TYR A 131 -0.81 -5.08 2.18
C TYR A 131 -1.71 -6.15 2.82
N ASN A 132 -1.43 -7.44 2.64
CA ASN A 132 -2.16 -8.51 3.33
C ASN A 132 -1.97 -8.41 4.85
N LYS A 133 -0.74 -8.25 5.35
CA LYS A 133 -0.48 -8.00 6.77
C LYS A 133 -1.25 -6.80 7.30
N ALA A 134 -1.32 -5.70 6.52
CA ALA A 134 -2.13 -4.55 6.90
C ALA A 134 -3.62 -4.90 7.03
N THR A 135 -4.19 -5.67 6.10
CA THR A 135 -5.60 -6.09 6.19
C THR A 135 -5.86 -7.04 7.36
N GLU A 136 -4.92 -7.90 7.73
CA GLU A 136 -5.00 -8.81 8.88
C GLU A 136 -5.01 -8.06 10.23
N GLN A 137 -4.36 -6.88 10.29
CA GLN A 137 -4.37 -6.03 11.49
C GLN A 137 -5.66 -5.22 11.66
N ALA A 138 -6.49 -5.10 10.60
CA ALA A 138 -7.71 -4.29 10.65
C ALA A 138 -8.78 -4.95 11.52
N ASP A 139 -9.11 -4.33 12.65
CA ASP A 139 -10.27 -4.74 13.46
C ASP A 139 -11.53 -4.01 12.96
N THR A 140 -12.23 -4.62 12.00
CA THR A 140 -13.46 -4.04 11.42
C THR A 140 -14.66 -4.08 12.37
N THR A 141 -14.53 -4.66 13.56
CA THR A 141 -15.56 -4.68 14.61
C THR A 141 -15.39 -3.51 15.58
N ALA A 142 -14.20 -2.92 15.63
CA ALA A 142 -13.91 -1.76 16.46
C ALA A 142 -14.55 -0.49 15.90
N THR A 143 -15.09 0.34 16.79
CA THR A 143 -15.73 1.61 16.40
C THR A 143 -14.77 2.66 15.85
N ASP A 144 -13.48 2.54 16.16
CA ASP A 144 -12.40 3.42 15.75
C ASP A 144 -11.54 2.84 14.61
N CYS A 145 -12.01 1.78 13.92
CA CYS A 145 -11.30 1.20 12.78
C CYS A 145 -11.01 2.26 11.71
N ASP A 146 -9.73 2.38 11.32
CA ASP A 146 -9.31 3.29 10.23
C ASP A 146 -9.68 2.70 8.85
N TYR A 147 -10.97 2.78 8.51
CA TYR A 147 -11.46 2.41 7.19
C TYR A 147 -10.79 3.23 6.06
N GLY A 148 -10.28 4.43 6.36
CA GLY A 148 -9.54 5.27 5.42
C GLY A 148 -8.24 4.64 4.97
N THR A 149 -7.46 4.08 5.89
CA THR A 149 -6.27 3.29 5.55
C THR A 149 -6.66 1.97 4.88
N LEU A 150 -7.68 1.28 5.39
CA LEU A 150 -8.10 -0.03 4.88
C LEU A 150 -8.53 0.00 3.41
N TYR A 151 -9.34 1.01 2.99
CA TYR A 151 -9.72 1.10 1.58
C TYR A 151 -8.51 1.39 0.68
N ARG A 152 -7.55 2.20 1.14
CA ARG A 152 -6.33 2.48 0.37
C ARG A 152 -5.49 1.23 0.17
N VAL A 153 -5.39 0.36 1.17
CA VAL A 153 -4.72 -0.94 1.04
C VAL A 153 -5.33 -1.74 -0.10
N TYR A 154 -6.66 -1.93 -0.09
CA TYR A 154 -7.33 -2.69 -1.15
C TYR A 154 -7.26 -2.00 -2.52
N SER A 155 -7.28 -0.66 -2.58
CA SER A 155 -7.07 0.08 -3.84
C SER A 155 -5.69 -0.20 -4.42
N GLN A 156 -4.63 -0.17 -3.60
CA GLN A 156 -3.27 -0.47 -4.05
C GLN A 156 -3.11 -1.93 -4.51
N MET A 157 -3.74 -2.88 -3.82
CA MET A 157 -3.79 -4.27 -4.28
C MET A 157 -4.48 -4.38 -5.64
N GLY A 158 -5.60 -3.69 -5.84
CA GLY A 158 -6.32 -3.64 -7.11
C GLY A 158 -5.46 -3.12 -8.27
N PHE A 159 -4.67 -2.07 -8.03
CA PHE A 159 -3.72 -1.56 -9.04
C PHE A 159 -2.58 -2.54 -9.35
N ILE A 160 -2.04 -3.24 -8.34
CA ILE A 160 -1.03 -4.29 -8.58
C ILE A 160 -1.64 -5.42 -9.41
N PHE A 161 -2.84 -5.90 -9.07
CA PHE A 161 -3.52 -6.94 -9.82
C PHE A 161 -3.86 -6.51 -11.25
N SER A 162 -4.18 -5.23 -11.47
CA SER A 162 -4.41 -4.68 -12.81
C SER A 162 -3.14 -4.74 -13.67
N LYS A 163 -1.97 -4.41 -13.09
CA LYS A 163 -0.69 -4.55 -13.79
C LYS A 163 -0.32 -6.01 -14.11
N GLN A 164 -0.90 -6.96 -13.38
CA GLN A 164 -0.68 -8.41 -13.57
C GLN A 164 -1.79 -9.08 -14.40
N TYR A 165 -2.76 -8.31 -14.91
CA TYR A 165 -3.88 -8.82 -15.72
C TYR A 165 -4.70 -9.89 -15.00
N LEU A 166 -5.00 -9.71 -13.73
CA LEU A 166 -5.73 -10.65 -12.87
C LEU A 166 -7.17 -10.17 -12.60
N PRO A 167 -8.13 -10.38 -13.53
CA PRO A 167 -9.45 -9.72 -13.49
C PRO A 167 -10.29 -10.05 -12.26
N TYR A 168 -10.26 -11.27 -11.76
CA TYR A 168 -11.03 -11.66 -10.58
C TYR A 168 -10.50 -11.03 -9.30
N GLN A 169 -9.19 -10.95 -9.15
CA GLN A 169 -8.53 -10.28 -8.03
C GLN A 169 -8.74 -8.75 -8.09
N ILE A 170 -8.76 -8.17 -9.28
CA ILE A 170 -9.12 -6.74 -9.49
C ILE A 170 -10.53 -6.47 -8.97
N LEU A 171 -11.52 -7.29 -9.36
CA LEU A 171 -12.91 -7.12 -8.91
C LEU A 171 -13.03 -7.25 -7.39
N ASP A 172 -12.40 -8.24 -6.78
CA ASP A 172 -12.43 -8.43 -5.34
C ASP A 172 -11.81 -7.24 -4.60
N ALA A 173 -10.60 -6.84 -5.01
CA ALA A 173 -9.87 -5.76 -4.35
C ALA A 173 -10.61 -4.42 -4.45
N PHE A 174 -11.02 -3.99 -5.66
CA PHE A 174 -11.74 -2.72 -5.80
C PHE A 174 -13.16 -2.75 -5.20
N SER A 175 -13.81 -3.92 -5.13
CA SER A 175 -15.10 -4.03 -4.43
C SER A 175 -14.95 -3.85 -2.91
N LYS A 176 -13.89 -4.41 -2.32
CA LYS A 176 -13.54 -4.18 -0.92
C LYS A 176 -13.13 -2.73 -0.67
N ALA A 177 -12.33 -2.15 -1.58
CA ALA A 177 -11.93 -0.75 -1.50
C ALA A 177 -13.15 0.19 -1.57
N GLU A 178 -14.09 -0.03 -2.48
CA GLU A 178 -15.34 0.72 -2.57
C GLU A 178 -16.12 0.64 -1.25
N LYS A 179 -16.34 -0.58 -0.74
CA LYS A 179 -17.06 -0.81 0.53
C LYS A 179 -16.44 -0.02 1.68
N TYR A 180 -15.12 -0.15 1.86
CA TYR A 180 -14.45 0.49 2.99
C TYR A 180 -14.30 2.01 2.80
N ALA A 181 -14.25 2.52 1.57
CA ALA A 181 -14.31 3.95 1.29
C ALA A 181 -15.66 4.55 1.71
N TYR A 182 -16.78 3.87 1.47
CA TYR A 182 -18.08 4.30 2.00
C TYR A 182 -18.12 4.30 3.54
N LEU A 183 -17.56 3.28 4.20
CA LEU A 183 -17.47 3.23 5.66
C LEU A 183 -16.56 4.34 6.21
N ALA A 184 -15.52 4.73 5.48
CA ALA A 184 -14.67 5.88 5.79
C ALA A 184 -15.34 7.23 5.51
N LYS A 185 -16.61 7.25 5.01
CA LYS A 185 -17.32 8.45 4.53
C LYS A 185 -16.61 9.20 3.40
N ASP A 186 -15.75 8.51 2.66
CA ASP A 186 -15.03 9.02 1.49
C ASP A 186 -15.75 8.59 0.21
N THR A 187 -16.90 9.25 -0.04
CA THR A 187 -17.78 8.91 -1.18
C THR A 187 -17.06 9.09 -2.52
N LEU A 188 -16.18 10.09 -2.64
CA LEU A 188 -15.44 10.32 -3.87
C LEU A 188 -14.56 9.10 -4.22
N ASN A 189 -13.75 8.66 -3.28
CA ASN A 189 -12.89 7.50 -3.49
C ASN A 189 -13.68 6.18 -3.60
N ALA A 190 -14.87 6.08 -3.00
CA ALA A 190 -15.77 4.96 -3.23
C ALA A 190 -16.19 4.88 -4.71
N ILE A 191 -16.58 5.99 -5.32
CA ILE A 191 -16.97 6.06 -6.75
C ILE A 191 -15.75 5.75 -7.65
N VAL A 192 -14.56 6.28 -7.31
CA VAL A 192 -13.31 5.98 -8.05
C VAL A 192 -13.02 4.48 -8.02
N ASN A 193 -13.10 3.84 -6.85
CA ASN A 193 -12.88 2.39 -6.73
C ASN A 193 -13.97 1.57 -7.46
N TYR A 194 -15.21 2.04 -7.46
CA TYR A 194 -16.26 1.44 -8.30
C TYR A 194 -15.88 1.49 -9.79
N GLN A 195 -15.41 2.65 -10.29
CA GLN A 195 -15.01 2.82 -11.69
C GLN A 195 -13.81 1.94 -12.04
N ASN A 196 -12.81 1.84 -11.17
CA ASN A 196 -11.59 1.06 -11.43
C ASN A 196 -11.87 -0.43 -11.70
N LYS A 197 -13.04 -0.96 -11.34
CA LYS A 197 -13.47 -2.31 -11.71
C LYS A 197 -13.61 -2.51 -13.22
N GLU A 198 -13.70 -1.42 -14.00
CA GLU A 198 -13.73 -1.48 -15.46
C GLU A 198 -12.53 -2.24 -16.04
N SER A 199 -11.34 -2.10 -15.45
CA SER A 199 -10.13 -2.76 -15.91
C SER A 199 -10.25 -4.29 -15.93
N ALA A 200 -10.97 -4.86 -14.96
CA ALA A 200 -11.23 -6.30 -14.94
C ALA A 200 -12.09 -6.73 -16.14
N TYR A 201 -13.16 -6.00 -16.42
CA TYR A 201 -14.04 -6.29 -17.56
C TYR A 201 -13.34 -6.04 -18.90
N TYR A 202 -12.43 -5.06 -18.94
CA TYR A 202 -11.57 -4.84 -20.10
C TYR A 202 -10.69 -6.08 -20.38
N TYR A 203 -10.03 -6.64 -19.37
CA TYR A 203 -9.22 -7.85 -19.52
C TYR A 203 -10.04 -9.11 -19.82
N LEU A 204 -11.29 -9.16 -19.38
CA LEU A 204 -12.24 -10.22 -19.74
C LEU A 204 -12.83 -10.04 -21.14
N GLY A 205 -12.46 -8.99 -21.89
CA GLY A 205 -13.01 -8.68 -23.22
C GLY A 205 -14.46 -8.19 -23.21
N ASN A 206 -15.05 -7.92 -22.03
CA ASN A 206 -16.44 -7.52 -21.88
C ASN A 206 -16.59 -5.99 -21.97
N LYS A 207 -16.52 -5.46 -23.20
CA LYS A 207 -16.58 -4.02 -23.46
C LYS A 207 -17.90 -3.38 -23.05
N ASP A 208 -19.01 -4.11 -23.13
CA ASP A 208 -20.33 -3.60 -22.74
C ASP A 208 -20.38 -3.32 -21.22
N SER A 209 -19.80 -4.21 -20.41
CA SER A 209 -19.66 -3.97 -18.97
C SER A 209 -18.72 -2.80 -18.62
N VAL A 210 -17.64 -2.59 -19.37
CA VAL A 210 -16.77 -1.41 -19.23
C VAL A 210 -17.59 -0.13 -19.40
N VAL A 211 -18.37 -0.05 -20.50
CA VAL A 211 -19.23 1.12 -20.78
C VAL A 211 -20.28 1.32 -19.70
N ALA A 212 -20.92 0.25 -19.25
CA ALA A 212 -21.95 0.32 -18.19
C ALA A 212 -21.38 0.84 -16.87
N ILE A 213 -20.19 0.39 -16.46
CA ILE A 213 -19.50 0.88 -15.26
C ILE A 213 -19.18 2.37 -15.39
N ASN A 214 -18.61 2.79 -16.51
CA ASN A 214 -18.25 4.20 -16.73
C ASN A 214 -19.47 5.11 -16.72
N LEU A 215 -20.58 4.72 -17.37
CA LEU A 215 -21.81 5.51 -17.32
C LEU A 215 -22.43 5.60 -15.94
N ARG A 216 -22.38 4.49 -15.16
CA ARG A 216 -22.86 4.49 -13.79
C ARG A 216 -21.97 5.35 -12.90
N ALA A 217 -20.63 5.24 -13.00
CA ALA A 217 -19.70 6.09 -12.29
C ALA A 217 -19.92 7.57 -12.62
N ALA A 218 -20.13 7.91 -13.90
CA ALA A 218 -20.44 9.27 -14.32
C ALA A 218 -21.72 9.83 -13.65
N SER A 219 -22.77 9.00 -13.55
CA SER A 219 -23.98 9.38 -12.82
C SER A 219 -23.72 9.62 -11.34
N MET A 220 -22.94 8.74 -10.69
CA MET A 220 -22.58 8.87 -9.28
C MET A 220 -21.70 10.12 -9.03
N PHE A 221 -20.72 10.41 -9.90
CA PHE A 221 -19.93 11.63 -9.83
C PHE A 221 -20.77 12.90 -9.97
N LYS A 222 -21.75 12.91 -10.90
CA LYS A 222 -22.68 14.04 -11.04
C LYS A 222 -23.51 14.24 -9.77
N GLN A 223 -24.04 13.17 -9.19
CA GLN A 223 -24.80 13.24 -7.93
C GLN A 223 -23.95 13.74 -6.77
N TYR A 224 -22.66 13.40 -6.76
CA TYR A 224 -21.68 13.89 -5.79
C TYR A 224 -21.28 15.36 -6.05
N GLY A 225 -21.63 15.94 -7.19
CA GLY A 225 -21.27 17.29 -7.60
C GLY A 225 -19.92 17.40 -8.33
N ASN A 226 -19.27 16.29 -8.65
CA ASN A 226 -18.00 16.26 -9.39
C ASN A 226 -18.23 16.11 -10.90
N ASN A 227 -18.58 17.20 -11.56
CA ASN A 227 -18.83 17.23 -13.00
C ASN A 227 -17.57 16.92 -13.83
N TYR A 228 -16.39 17.24 -13.32
CA TYR A 228 -15.12 16.96 -13.98
C TYR A 228 -14.88 15.43 -14.08
N ALA A 229 -14.95 14.71 -12.96
CA ALA A 229 -14.81 13.26 -12.96
C ALA A 229 -15.92 12.57 -13.77
N ALA A 230 -17.15 13.09 -13.73
CA ALA A 230 -18.25 12.58 -14.55
C ALA A 230 -17.94 12.72 -16.05
N ALA A 231 -17.38 13.83 -16.48
CA ALA A 231 -17.01 14.05 -17.88
C ALA A 231 -15.88 13.10 -18.33
N ILE A 232 -14.88 12.85 -17.46
CA ILE A 232 -13.84 11.84 -17.71
C ILE A 232 -14.46 10.45 -17.90
N ALA A 233 -15.31 10.02 -16.98
CA ALA A 233 -15.95 8.70 -17.04
C ALA A 233 -16.80 8.52 -18.31
N ILE A 234 -17.54 9.55 -18.76
CA ILE A 234 -18.27 9.53 -20.05
C ILE A 234 -17.25 9.44 -21.19
N GLY A 235 -16.19 10.25 -21.13
CA GLY A 235 -15.18 10.33 -22.15
C GLY A 235 -14.46 9.02 -22.42
N CYS A 236 -14.24 8.19 -21.40
CA CYS A 236 -13.60 6.86 -21.55
C CYS A 236 -14.32 5.95 -22.56
N ASN A 237 -15.61 6.20 -22.84
CA ASN A 237 -16.42 5.34 -23.70
C ASN A 237 -16.37 5.72 -25.19
N TYR A 238 -15.74 6.84 -25.61
CA TYR A 238 -15.85 7.29 -26.98
C TYR A 238 -15.27 6.32 -28.02
N SER A 239 -14.17 5.62 -27.69
CA SER A 239 -13.54 4.65 -28.57
C SER A 239 -14.47 3.44 -28.84
N TYR A 240 -15.22 3.00 -27.82
CA TYR A 240 -16.25 1.97 -27.98
C TYR A 240 -17.35 2.42 -28.93
N TYR A 241 -17.83 3.67 -28.81
CA TYR A 241 -18.88 4.18 -29.71
C TYR A 241 -18.38 4.38 -31.14
N ILE A 242 -17.09 4.74 -31.34
CA ILE A 242 -16.48 4.74 -32.67
C ILE A 242 -16.48 3.33 -33.27
N GLU A 243 -16.11 2.31 -32.52
CA GLU A 243 -16.08 0.92 -32.94
C GLU A 243 -17.51 0.43 -33.34
N LYS A 244 -18.52 0.82 -32.56
CA LYS A 244 -19.94 0.52 -32.83
C LYS A 244 -20.55 1.41 -33.94
N LYS A 245 -19.80 2.37 -34.48
CA LYS A 245 -20.23 3.38 -35.45
C LYS A 245 -21.41 4.24 -34.95
N ASP A 246 -21.56 4.38 -33.62
CA ASP A 246 -22.56 5.27 -33.01
C ASP A 246 -22.03 6.68 -32.98
N THR A 247 -22.25 7.42 -34.08
CA THR A 247 -21.70 8.77 -34.29
C THR A 247 -22.18 9.77 -33.24
N LEU A 248 -23.46 9.63 -32.80
CA LEU A 248 -24.03 10.57 -31.82
C LEU A 248 -23.33 10.42 -30.46
N LYS A 249 -23.30 9.20 -29.93
CA LYS A 249 -22.68 8.91 -28.64
C LYS A 249 -21.15 9.13 -28.66
N ALA A 250 -20.49 8.78 -29.76
CA ALA A 250 -19.06 9.07 -29.94
C ALA A 250 -18.79 10.58 -29.85
N LYS A 251 -19.63 11.42 -30.48
CA LYS A 251 -19.50 12.89 -30.41
C LYS A 251 -19.76 13.43 -29.00
N GLU A 252 -20.78 12.93 -28.31
CA GLU A 252 -21.11 13.34 -26.95
C GLU A 252 -19.97 12.95 -25.97
N ALA A 253 -19.47 11.71 -26.04
CA ALA A 253 -18.38 11.25 -25.21
C ALA A 253 -17.08 11.99 -25.48
N PHE A 254 -16.75 12.28 -26.75
CA PHE A 254 -15.58 13.07 -27.11
C PHE A 254 -15.70 14.52 -26.65
N LYS A 255 -16.89 15.14 -26.77
CA LYS A 255 -17.13 16.49 -26.22
C LYS A 255 -16.95 16.53 -24.71
N ALA A 256 -17.45 15.52 -23.97
CA ALA A 256 -17.24 15.39 -22.54
C ALA A 256 -15.76 15.27 -22.22
N TYR A 257 -15.01 14.42 -22.93
CA TYR A 257 -13.56 14.30 -22.80
C TYR A 257 -12.83 15.65 -22.99
N CYS A 258 -13.14 16.37 -24.07
CA CYS A 258 -12.51 17.67 -24.34
C CYS A 258 -12.89 18.75 -23.31
N SER A 259 -14.10 18.71 -22.73
CA SER A 259 -14.56 19.70 -21.75
C SER A 259 -13.79 19.62 -20.42
N THR A 260 -13.04 18.56 -20.16
CA THR A 260 -12.23 18.41 -18.97
C THR A 260 -10.96 19.31 -19.02
N GLY A 261 -10.65 19.87 -20.19
CA GLY A 261 -9.37 20.55 -20.40
C GLY A 261 -8.15 19.63 -20.28
N TYR A 262 -8.38 18.31 -20.21
CA TYR A 262 -7.31 17.33 -20.23
C TYR A 262 -6.71 17.29 -21.64
N ASP A 263 -5.75 18.14 -21.85
CA ASP A 263 -5.00 18.30 -23.12
C ASP A 263 -3.68 17.53 -23.14
N GLY A 264 -3.46 16.68 -22.11
CA GLY A 264 -2.19 16.00 -21.90
C GLY A 264 -1.13 16.92 -21.28
N ASN A 265 -1.55 17.98 -20.56
CA ASN A 265 -0.67 18.86 -19.81
C ASN A 265 -0.08 18.14 -18.57
N SER A 266 0.29 16.87 -18.77
CA SER A 266 1.11 16.11 -17.84
C SER A 266 2.58 16.37 -18.20
N ASN A 267 3.45 16.39 -17.21
CA ASN A 267 4.91 16.39 -17.42
C ASN A 267 5.42 15.12 -18.17
N TYR A 268 4.51 14.25 -18.59
CA TYR A 268 4.79 13.00 -19.27
C TYR A 268 4.41 13.08 -20.74
N GLU A 269 5.40 13.13 -21.61
CA GLU A 269 5.24 13.20 -23.08
C GLU A 269 4.33 12.08 -23.63
N ASP A 270 4.41 10.88 -23.05
CA ASP A 270 3.61 9.73 -23.48
C ASP A 270 2.11 9.90 -23.19
N ALA A 271 1.74 10.54 -22.07
CA ALA A 271 0.34 10.88 -21.81
C ALA A 271 -0.21 11.89 -22.80
N LYS A 272 0.58 12.90 -23.19
CA LYS A 272 0.23 13.86 -24.22
C LYS A 272 0.10 13.17 -25.59
N ALA A 273 1.02 12.26 -25.90
CA ALA A 273 0.95 11.46 -27.12
C ALA A 273 -0.33 10.64 -27.21
N TYR A 274 -0.72 9.99 -26.11
CA TYR A 274 -1.97 9.24 -26.04
C TYR A 274 -3.20 10.12 -26.28
N VAL A 275 -3.28 11.30 -25.68
CA VAL A 275 -4.37 12.26 -25.92
C VAL A 275 -4.45 12.68 -27.39
N LEU A 276 -3.31 12.94 -28.03
CA LEU A 276 -3.25 13.29 -29.46
C LEU A 276 -3.69 12.14 -30.35
N TYR A 277 -3.27 10.90 -30.03
CA TYR A 277 -3.78 9.69 -30.68
C TYR A 277 -5.31 9.62 -30.60
N GLN A 278 -5.86 9.83 -29.42
CA GLN A 278 -7.28 9.82 -29.20
C GLN A 278 -8.02 10.87 -30.03
N LYS A 279 -7.52 12.13 -30.05
CA LYS A 279 -8.07 13.20 -30.88
C LYS A 279 -7.98 12.87 -32.37
N GLY A 280 -6.84 12.36 -32.83
CA GLY A 280 -6.64 11.95 -34.21
C GLY A 280 -7.61 10.85 -34.68
N THR A 281 -7.86 9.85 -33.81
CA THR A 281 -8.82 8.78 -34.05
C THR A 281 -10.25 9.34 -34.24
N TYR A 282 -10.67 10.24 -33.35
CA TYR A 282 -11.98 10.87 -33.45
C TYR A 282 -12.12 11.72 -34.72
N TYR A 283 -11.12 12.53 -35.06
CA TYR A 283 -11.16 13.36 -36.27
C TYR A 283 -11.18 12.51 -37.55
N LEU A 284 -10.48 11.39 -37.58
CA LEU A 284 -10.56 10.45 -38.70
C LEU A 284 -11.96 9.86 -38.83
N PHE A 285 -12.58 9.50 -37.71
CA PHE A 285 -13.96 8.98 -37.68
C PHE A 285 -14.96 10.00 -38.19
N THR A 286 -14.82 11.27 -37.82
CA THR A 286 -15.68 12.38 -38.22
C THR A 286 -15.31 13.01 -39.57
N ASN A 287 -14.38 12.41 -40.31
CA ASN A 287 -13.89 12.86 -41.62
C ASN A 287 -13.21 14.22 -41.65
N LEU A 288 -12.69 14.66 -40.51
CA LEU A 288 -11.85 15.88 -40.39
C LEU A 288 -10.38 15.51 -40.63
N LEU A 289 -10.03 15.26 -41.91
CA LEU A 289 -8.80 14.58 -42.31
C LEU A 289 -7.54 15.33 -41.93
N ASP A 290 -7.51 16.67 -42.10
CA ASP A 290 -6.34 17.50 -41.78
C ASP A 290 -6.06 17.48 -40.23
N SER A 291 -7.13 17.60 -39.44
CA SER A 291 -7.04 17.55 -38.00
C SER A 291 -6.62 16.15 -37.52
N ALA A 292 -7.12 15.09 -38.17
CA ALA A 292 -6.74 13.72 -37.90
C ALA A 292 -5.23 13.51 -38.12
N TYR A 293 -4.75 13.89 -39.31
CA TYR A 293 -3.36 13.76 -39.68
C TYR A 293 -2.43 14.51 -38.72
N TYR A 294 -2.73 15.79 -38.47
CA TYR A 294 -1.91 16.61 -37.56
C TYR A 294 -1.79 15.95 -36.19
N ASN A 295 -2.89 15.58 -35.57
CA ASN A 295 -2.88 14.99 -34.22
C ASN A 295 -2.15 13.64 -34.19
N LEU A 296 -2.36 12.77 -35.18
CA LEU A 296 -1.68 11.47 -35.27
C LEU A 296 -0.16 11.61 -35.47
N GLN A 297 0.27 12.56 -36.30
CA GLN A 297 1.69 12.83 -36.49
C GLN A 297 2.36 13.38 -35.22
N GLN A 298 1.70 14.29 -34.53
CA GLN A 298 2.19 14.81 -33.23
C GLN A 298 2.23 13.70 -32.18
N SER A 299 1.22 12.83 -32.13
CA SER A 299 1.23 11.65 -31.27
C SER A 299 2.44 10.76 -31.54
N LEU A 300 2.66 10.38 -32.80
CA LEU A 300 3.76 9.50 -33.17
C LEU A 300 5.14 10.10 -32.84
N LYS A 301 5.27 11.43 -32.93
CA LYS A 301 6.51 12.15 -32.60
C LYS A 301 6.82 12.13 -31.09
N LEU A 302 5.79 12.21 -30.25
CA LEU A 302 5.94 12.33 -28.80
C LEU A 302 5.89 10.98 -28.07
N CYS A 303 5.26 9.94 -28.66
CA CYS A 303 5.04 8.69 -27.95
C CYS A 303 6.35 7.89 -27.70
N LEU A 304 6.51 7.45 -26.48
CA LEU A 304 7.61 6.60 -26.02
C LEU A 304 7.21 5.13 -26.00
N SER A 305 5.99 4.81 -25.52
CA SER A 305 5.50 3.44 -25.40
C SER A 305 5.20 2.78 -26.74
N TYR A 306 5.53 1.51 -26.87
CA TYR A 306 5.23 0.72 -28.06
C TYR A 306 3.72 0.57 -28.29
N SER A 307 2.91 0.46 -27.22
CA SER A 307 1.45 0.37 -27.33
C SER A 307 0.82 1.60 -27.99
N THR A 308 1.22 2.81 -27.58
CA THR A 308 0.76 4.07 -28.21
C THR A 308 1.26 4.20 -29.65
N LYS A 309 2.52 3.79 -29.93
CA LYS A 309 3.07 3.78 -31.30
C LYS A 309 2.27 2.84 -32.19
N ALA A 310 2.00 1.62 -31.74
CA ALA A 310 1.21 0.63 -32.49
C ALA A 310 -0.20 1.15 -32.78
N ALA A 311 -0.86 1.70 -31.77
CA ALA A 311 -2.20 2.26 -31.92
C ALA A 311 -2.24 3.46 -32.89
N THR A 312 -1.29 4.38 -32.77
CA THR A 312 -1.19 5.57 -33.63
C THR A 312 -0.91 5.20 -35.07
N THR A 313 0.06 4.29 -35.32
CA THR A 313 0.39 3.83 -36.68
C THR A 313 -0.74 3.05 -37.32
N LYS A 314 -1.50 2.27 -36.54
CA LYS A 314 -2.72 1.61 -37.03
C LYS A 314 -3.75 2.60 -37.54
N VAL A 315 -3.98 3.71 -36.82
CA VAL A 315 -4.91 4.75 -37.25
C VAL A 315 -4.38 5.55 -38.42
N LEU A 316 -3.05 5.77 -38.51
CA LEU A 316 -2.42 6.36 -39.69
C LEU A 316 -2.57 5.47 -40.94
N ALA A 317 -2.46 4.14 -40.81
CA ALA A 317 -2.76 3.23 -41.90
C ALA A 317 -4.20 3.37 -42.41
N GLN A 318 -5.17 3.50 -41.49
CA GLN A 318 -6.57 3.75 -41.84
C GLN A 318 -6.78 5.11 -42.51
N TYR A 319 -6.07 6.16 -42.03
CA TYR A 319 -6.06 7.48 -42.66
C TYR A 319 -5.59 7.41 -44.11
N TYR A 320 -4.44 6.76 -44.36
CA TYR A 320 -3.88 6.64 -45.72
C TYR A 320 -4.75 5.75 -46.64
N ALA A 321 -5.40 4.73 -46.10
CA ALA A 321 -6.38 3.96 -46.83
C ALA A 321 -7.59 4.84 -47.25
N LYS A 322 -8.08 5.68 -46.33
CA LYS A 322 -9.22 6.58 -46.59
C LYS A 322 -8.87 7.71 -47.57
N THR A 323 -7.63 8.13 -47.63
CA THR A 323 -7.11 9.15 -48.55
C THR A 323 -6.55 8.56 -49.85
N ASN A 324 -6.84 7.29 -50.12
CA ASN A 324 -6.43 6.59 -51.34
C ASN A 324 -4.94 6.52 -51.61
N GLN A 325 -4.15 6.32 -50.53
CA GLN A 325 -2.67 6.20 -50.55
C GLN A 325 -2.24 4.78 -50.08
N PRO A 326 -2.42 3.73 -50.92
CA PRO A 326 -2.28 2.34 -50.47
C PRO A 326 -0.84 2.00 -50.02
N THR A 327 0.18 2.53 -50.65
CA THR A 327 1.57 2.29 -50.27
C THR A 327 1.91 2.78 -48.89
N LEU A 328 1.41 3.99 -48.52
CA LEU A 328 1.59 4.53 -47.16
C LEU A 328 0.73 3.77 -46.15
N SER A 329 -0.50 3.41 -46.55
CA SER A 329 -1.37 2.57 -45.71
C SER A 329 -0.69 1.28 -45.32
N MET A 330 -0.12 0.55 -46.31
CA MET A 330 0.61 -0.70 -46.09
C MET A 330 1.82 -0.47 -45.18
N LYS A 331 2.64 0.56 -45.46
CA LYS A 331 3.79 0.91 -44.63
C LYS A 331 3.42 1.09 -43.15
N TYR A 332 2.39 1.87 -42.87
CA TYR A 332 1.98 2.13 -41.48
C TYR A 332 1.30 0.93 -40.84
N ALA A 333 0.63 0.05 -41.61
CA ALA A 333 0.10 -1.20 -41.11
C ALA A 333 1.21 -2.17 -40.66
N LEU A 334 2.26 -2.31 -41.47
CA LEU A 334 3.44 -3.10 -41.11
C LEU A 334 4.12 -2.54 -39.85
N LEU A 335 4.35 -1.24 -39.81
CA LEU A 335 4.95 -0.57 -38.66
C LEU A 335 4.12 -0.75 -37.39
N SER A 336 2.78 -0.74 -37.51
CA SER A 336 1.88 -1.03 -36.38
C SER A 336 2.07 -2.47 -35.87
N SER A 337 2.24 -3.45 -36.77
CA SER A 337 2.52 -4.83 -36.37
C SER A 337 3.87 -4.96 -35.65
N GLU A 338 4.94 -4.33 -36.16
CA GLU A 338 6.26 -4.34 -35.55
C GLU A 338 6.22 -3.74 -34.11
N TYR A 339 5.54 -2.62 -33.93
CA TYR A 339 5.39 -2.02 -32.59
C TYR A 339 4.54 -2.88 -31.67
N ASN A 340 3.49 -3.54 -32.18
CA ASN A 340 2.68 -4.44 -31.39
C ASN A 340 3.46 -5.68 -30.94
N ASP A 341 4.33 -6.22 -31.79
CA ASP A 341 5.23 -7.32 -31.44
C ASP A 341 6.24 -6.88 -30.36
N SER A 342 6.79 -5.66 -30.50
CA SER A 342 7.70 -5.08 -29.50
C SER A 342 7.01 -4.88 -28.15
N ASP A 343 5.78 -4.36 -28.13
CA ASP A 343 4.95 -4.20 -26.93
C ASP A 343 4.70 -5.55 -26.24
N LEU A 344 4.38 -6.58 -27.02
CA LEU A 344 4.14 -7.93 -26.53
C LEU A 344 5.42 -8.56 -25.93
N ILE A 345 6.58 -8.33 -26.54
CA ILE A 345 7.87 -8.80 -26.02
C ILE A 345 8.19 -8.10 -24.69
N GLU A 346 8.00 -6.79 -24.60
CA GLU A 346 8.25 -6.03 -23.39
C GLU A 346 7.29 -6.44 -22.26
N ALA A 347 6.00 -6.61 -22.57
CA ALA A 347 4.99 -7.10 -21.64
C ALA A 347 5.34 -8.52 -21.13
N ARG A 348 5.75 -9.45 -22.00
CA ARG A 348 6.18 -10.79 -21.61
C ARG A 348 7.43 -10.78 -20.74
N LYS A 349 8.42 -9.95 -21.08
CA LYS A 349 9.64 -9.79 -20.28
C LYS A 349 9.30 -9.32 -18.87
N THR A 350 8.45 -8.30 -18.74
CA THR A 350 7.97 -7.78 -17.46
C THR A 350 7.21 -8.85 -16.67
N GLN A 351 6.33 -9.60 -17.34
CA GLN A 351 5.58 -10.69 -16.73
C GLN A 351 6.48 -11.81 -16.22
N LEU A 352 7.50 -12.20 -17.00
CA LEU A 352 8.48 -13.21 -16.59
C LEU A 352 9.30 -12.74 -15.38
N GLN A 353 9.74 -11.49 -15.34
CA GLN A 353 10.44 -10.92 -14.20
C GLN A 353 9.58 -10.93 -12.93
N GLN A 354 8.30 -10.57 -13.05
CA GLN A 354 7.34 -10.63 -11.94
C GLN A 354 7.09 -12.05 -11.46
N MET A 355 6.94 -13.01 -12.38
CA MET A 355 6.80 -14.44 -12.02
C MET A 355 8.05 -14.97 -11.32
N GLN A 356 9.24 -14.61 -11.78
CA GLN A 356 10.50 -14.97 -11.15
C GLN A 356 10.58 -14.41 -9.73
N ALA A 357 10.28 -13.13 -9.56
CA ALA A 357 10.24 -12.48 -8.24
C ALA A 357 9.23 -13.15 -7.30
N MET A 358 8.04 -13.49 -7.80
CA MET A 358 7.02 -14.23 -7.02
C MET A 358 7.48 -15.63 -6.62
N TYR A 359 8.16 -16.34 -7.53
CA TYR A 359 8.70 -17.67 -7.25
C TYR A 359 9.79 -17.61 -6.19
N ASP A 360 10.76 -16.70 -6.35
CA ASP A 360 11.87 -16.52 -5.40
C ASP A 360 11.34 -16.08 -4.02
N TYR A 361 10.35 -15.20 -4.01
CA TYR A 361 9.66 -14.79 -2.80
C TYR A 361 8.98 -15.97 -2.08
N SER A 362 8.17 -16.76 -2.79
CA SER A 362 7.47 -17.92 -2.22
C SER A 362 8.44 -18.98 -1.68
N ARG A 363 9.57 -19.18 -2.36
CA ARG A 363 10.66 -20.03 -1.92
C ARG A 363 11.32 -19.51 -0.66
N ASN A 364 11.62 -18.21 -0.60
CA ASN A 364 12.23 -17.58 0.57
C ASN A 364 11.28 -17.61 1.78
N GLN A 365 9.99 -17.36 1.57
CA GLN A 365 8.97 -17.50 2.63
C GLN A 365 8.88 -18.92 3.18
N LYS A 366 8.93 -19.93 2.28
CA LYS A 366 8.94 -21.34 2.73
C LYS A 366 10.16 -21.63 3.57
N GLN A 367 11.35 -21.21 3.13
CA GLN A 367 12.59 -21.38 3.89
C GLN A 367 12.55 -20.67 5.24
N ALA A 368 12.01 -19.45 5.31
CA ALA A 368 11.85 -18.69 6.55
C ALA A 368 10.91 -19.43 7.53
N ARG A 369 9.75 -19.90 7.06
CA ARG A 369 8.80 -20.68 7.87
C ARG A 369 9.42 -21.99 8.37
N ASP A 370 10.15 -22.69 7.52
CA ASP A 370 10.84 -23.94 7.90
C ASP A 370 11.92 -23.67 8.97
N ALA A 371 12.64 -22.54 8.86
CA ALA A 371 13.63 -22.13 9.84
C ALA A 371 12.97 -21.74 11.20
N GLU A 372 11.87 -21.01 11.17
CA GLU A 372 11.07 -20.63 12.34
C GLU A 372 10.52 -21.85 13.06
N GLN A 373 9.90 -22.79 12.35
CA GLN A 373 9.43 -24.04 12.92
C GLN A 373 10.55 -24.88 13.56
N LYS A 374 11.74 -24.90 12.93
CA LYS A 374 12.91 -25.56 13.51
C LYS A 374 13.38 -24.87 14.80
N ALA A 375 13.35 -23.55 14.83
CA ALA A 375 13.69 -22.77 16.02
C ALA A 375 12.68 -22.99 17.16
N GLU A 376 11.39 -22.98 16.88
CA GLU A 376 10.32 -23.29 17.84
C GLU A 376 10.46 -24.70 18.42
N ARG A 377 10.71 -25.71 17.57
CA ARG A 377 10.96 -27.10 18.04
C ARG A 377 12.19 -27.19 18.94
N LYS A 378 13.30 -26.48 18.61
CA LYS A 378 14.47 -26.43 19.48
C LYS A 378 14.14 -25.79 20.83
N ASN A 379 13.41 -24.67 20.83
CA ASN A 379 12.99 -24.01 22.05
C ASN A 379 12.10 -24.90 22.92
N LEU A 380 11.16 -25.61 22.31
CA LEU A 380 10.29 -26.59 23.02
C LEU A 380 11.12 -27.68 23.68
N ILE A 381 12.13 -28.24 22.99
CA ILE A 381 13.03 -29.23 23.54
C ILE A 381 13.80 -28.65 24.74
N ILE A 382 14.34 -27.46 24.63
CA ILE A 382 15.06 -26.78 25.71
C ILE A 382 14.13 -26.59 26.93
N TYR A 383 12.90 -26.09 26.73
CA TYR A 383 11.94 -25.93 27.84
C TYR A 383 11.59 -27.23 28.50
N THR A 384 11.37 -28.34 27.74
CA THR A 384 11.08 -29.65 28.30
C THR A 384 12.25 -30.20 29.13
N LEU A 385 13.50 -29.98 28.70
CA LEU A 385 14.69 -30.35 29.45
C LEU A 385 14.84 -29.53 30.74
N ILE A 386 14.58 -28.26 30.72
CA ILE A 386 14.60 -27.40 31.91
C ILE A 386 13.56 -27.83 32.91
N ILE A 387 12.31 -28.06 32.47
CA ILE A 387 11.23 -28.54 33.36
C ILE A 387 11.60 -29.90 33.97
N GLY A 388 12.11 -30.83 33.15
CA GLY A 388 12.56 -32.12 33.60
C GLY A 388 13.66 -32.04 34.69
N SER A 389 14.66 -31.17 34.47
CA SER A 389 15.73 -30.96 35.45
C SER A 389 15.24 -30.38 36.79
N VAL A 390 14.29 -29.44 36.73
CA VAL A 390 13.65 -28.86 37.92
C VAL A 390 12.87 -29.94 38.71
N LEU A 391 12.11 -30.78 38.02
CA LEU A 391 11.36 -31.86 38.65
C LEU A 391 12.29 -32.88 39.32
N ILE A 392 13.40 -33.26 38.68
CA ILE A 392 14.43 -34.11 39.26
C ILE A 392 15.02 -33.49 40.53
N PHE A 393 15.37 -32.21 40.45
CA PHE A 393 15.91 -31.46 41.59
C PHE A 393 14.92 -31.44 42.78
N LEU A 394 13.66 -31.14 42.52
CA LEU A 394 12.60 -31.16 43.53
C LEU A 394 12.40 -32.51 44.15
N SER A 395 12.45 -33.58 43.36
CA SER A 395 12.33 -34.96 43.87
C SER A 395 13.51 -35.35 44.77
N LEU A 396 14.73 -35.00 44.37
CA LEU A 396 15.94 -35.22 45.17
C LEU A 396 15.91 -34.44 46.50
N THR A 397 15.50 -33.20 46.48
CA THR A 397 15.36 -32.36 47.69
C THR A 397 14.26 -32.89 48.59
N TYR A 398 13.12 -33.35 48.06
CA TYR A 398 12.06 -34.00 48.84
C TYR A 398 12.58 -35.27 49.51
N PHE A 399 13.30 -36.11 48.77
CA PHE A 399 13.86 -37.35 49.30
C PHE A 399 14.91 -37.08 50.43
N TYR A 400 15.76 -36.08 50.21
CA TYR A 400 16.75 -35.66 51.22
C TYR A 400 16.06 -35.15 52.48
N LEU A 401 15.06 -34.32 52.39
CA LEU A 401 14.31 -33.81 53.54
C LEU A 401 13.56 -34.91 54.28
N ARG A 402 13.04 -35.89 53.54
CA ARG A 402 12.40 -37.07 54.12
C ARG A 402 13.42 -37.90 54.93
N GLN A 403 14.63 -38.12 54.41
CA GLN A 403 15.70 -38.82 55.11
C GLN A 403 16.14 -38.08 56.40
N LEU A 404 16.22 -36.78 56.34
CA LEU A 404 16.50 -35.94 57.52
C LEU A 404 15.43 -36.07 58.58
N LYS A 405 14.13 -36.07 58.21
CA LYS A 405 13.05 -36.28 59.15
C LYS A 405 13.09 -37.66 59.81
N LEU A 406 13.39 -38.70 59.03
CA LEU A 406 13.55 -40.07 59.56
C LEU A 406 14.75 -40.19 60.53
N LYS A 407 15.89 -39.57 60.21
CA LYS A 407 17.06 -39.51 61.12
C LYS A 407 16.72 -38.78 62.44
N LYS A 408 16.06 -37.62 62.37
CA LYS A 408 15.60 -36.87 63.55
C LYS A 408 14.64 -37.71 64.41
N LYS A 409 13.71 -38.44 63.80
CA LYS A 409 12.79 -39.32 64.51
C LYS A 409 13.50 -40.48 65.20
N LYS A 410 14.50 -41.12 64.55
CA LYS A 410 15.34 -42.17 65.16
C LYS A 410 16.13 -41.65 66.36
N ILE A 411 16.75 -40.47 66.23
CA ILE A 411 17.50 -39.85 67.34
C ILE A 411 16.57 -39.52 68.52
N ALA A 412 15.37 -38.99 68.28
CA ALA A 412 14.41 -38.70 69.31
C ALA A 412 13.89 -39.96 70.03
N THR A 413 13.63 -41.04 69.27
CA THR A 413 13.26 -42.33 69.85
C THR A 413 14.40 -42.98 70.69
N SER A 414 15.63 -42.85 70.17
CA SER A 414 16.82 -43.34 70.91
C SER A 414 17.10 -42.59 72.21
N LYS A 415 16.90 -41.23 72.16
CA LYS A 415 17.02 -40.39 73.32
C LYS A 415 15.95 -40.69 74.37
N LYS A 416 14.71 -40.94 73.98
CA LYS A 416 13.61 -41.32 74.87
C LYS A 416 13.86 -42.69 75.51
N LEU A 417 14.33 -43.66 74.74
CA LEU A 417 14.73 -44.95 75.26
C LEU A 417 15.88 -44.91 76.28
N PHE A 418 16.85 -43.97 76.03
CA PHE A 418 17.95 -43.77 76.95
C PHE A 418 17.48 -43.10 78.28
N GLU A 419 16.59 -42.07 78.17
CA GLU A 419 15.96 -41.40 79.32
C GLU A 419 15.12 -42.43 80.16
N ASP A 420 14.32 -43.29 79.50
CA ASP A 420 13.55 -44.33 80.15
C ASP A 420 14.43 -45.44 80.83
N SER A 421 15.67 -45.66 80.33
CA SER A 421 16.62 -46.61 80.93
C SER A 421 17.40 -46.00 82.11
N LEU A 422 17.46 -44.69 82.27
CA LEU A 422 18.04 -44.00 83.45
C LEU A 422 17.04 -43.87 84.59
N LEU A 423 15.75 -44.03 84.36
CA LEU A 423 14.68 -43.96 85.36
C LEU A 423 14.30 -45.31 85.97
N LYS A 424 14.90 -46.37 85.48
CA LYS A 424 14.87 -47.74 86.10
C LYS A 424 16.16 -48.02 86.87
#